data_d7340036c55dff2726a0827325000b20
#
_entry.id   d7340036c55dff2726a0827325000b20
#
_cell.length_a   1.000
_cell.length_b   1.000
_cell.length_c   1.000
_cell.angle_alpha   90.00
_cell.angle_beta   90.00
_cell.angle_gamma   90.00
#
_symmetry.space_group_name_H-M   'P 1'
#
loop_
_entity.id
_entity.type
_entity.pdbx_description
1 polymer ?
#
loop_
_entity_poly.entity_id
_entity_poly.type
_entity_poly.pdbx_seq_one_letter_code
_entity_poly.pdbx_strand_id
1 'polypeptide(L)'
;MLGFISKTVFKIFSILSLPSLHRLGAALGWLIYYCSPKAAATMKNNIRISGLSKDSRQFKHILHENIAESGKAVLETIGIWQKKEADILPMVKQVYGWEIVKDALQRGKGIIFLTPHLGCFEITSIYYGSKHPITVLYRAPKLQVLRQFILRGRTRTGVTLAEANAGGTDVRCSAVTV
;
A
#
# COMPACT_ATOMS: atom_id res chain seq x y z
N MET A 1 10.72 -21.44 14.52
CA MET A 1 11.47 -20.28 15.02
C MET A 1 11.34 -19.05 14.12
N LEU A 2 11.56 -19.13 12.82
CA LEU A 2 11.45 -17.96 11.91
C LEU A 2 10.07 -17.26 11.96
N GLY A 3 8.98 -18.01 12.06
CA GLY A 3 7.62 -17.45 12.11
C GLY A 3 7.26 -16.71 13.40
N PHE A 4 7.96 -17.00 14.50
CA PHE A 4 7.77 -16.30 15.78
C PHE A 4 8.53 -14.96 15.78
N ILE A 5 9.77 -14.96 15.30
CA ILE A 5 10.59 -13.75 15.18
C ILE A 5 9.93 -12.75 14.24
N SER A 6 9.38 -13.21 13.12
CA SER A 6 8.68 -12.32 12.18
C SER A 6 7.45 -11.65 12.81
N LYS A 7 6.63 -12.39 13.57
CA LYS A 7 5.45 -11.84 14.24
C LYS A 7 5.81 -10.78 15.28
N THR A 8 6.87 -11.01 16.06
CA THR A 8 7.32 -10.07 17.07
C THR A 8 7.88 -8.80 16.45
N VAL A 9 8.71 -8.92 15.41
CA VAL A 9 9.24 -7.78 14.67
C VAL A 9 8.12 -6.96 14.04
N PHE A 10 7.16 -7.59 13.38
CA PHE A 10 6.01 -6.89 12.80
C PHE A 10 5.13 -6.19 13.84
N LYS A 11 4.98 -6.78 15.04
CA LYS A 11 4.24 -6.16 16.13
C LYS A 11 4.91 -4.87 16.64
N ILE A 12 6.23 -4.78 16.62
CA ILE A 12 6.98 -3.57 16.99
C ILE A 12 6.58 -2.41 16.07
N PHE A 13 6.42 -2.67 14.76
CA PHE A 13 6.02 -1.61 13.81
C PHE A 13 4.61 -1.06 14.06
N SER A 14 3.71 -1.82 14.72
CA SER A 14 2.37 -1.31 15.06
C SER A 14 2.38 -0.27 16.17
N ILE A 15 3.40 -0.30 17.04
CA ILE A 15 3.52 0.59 18.21
C ILE A 15 4.24 1.89 17.84
N LEU A 16 5.06 1.85 16.79
CA LEU A 16 5.84 3.02 16.37
C LEU A 16 4.95 4.14 15.83
N SER A 17 5.33 5.38 16.18
CA SER A 17 4.71 6.57 15.60
C SER A 17 5.04 6.67 14.10
N LEU A 18 4.18 7.35 13.32
CA LEU A 18 4.43 7.54 11.89
C LEU A 18 5.77 8.22 11.60
N PRO A 19 6.17 9.29 12.33
CA PRO A 19 7.50 9.87 12.15
C PRO A 19 8.66 8.92 12.40
N SER A 20 8.53 8.02 13.39
CA SER A 20 9.56 6.99 13.67
C SER A 20 9.65 5.96 12.56
N LEU A 21 8.49 5.51 12.05
CA LEU A 21 8.44 4.61 10.88
C LEU A 21 9.08 5.27 9.64
N HIS A 22 8.84 6.55 9.41
CA HIS A 22 9.43 7.28 8.29
C HIS A 22 10.95 7.43 8.41
N ARG A 23 11.49 7.71 9.61
CA ARG A 23 12.95 7.77 9.82
C ARG A 23 13.62 6.42 9.55
N LEU A 24 13.07 5.34 10.11
CA LEU A 24 13.56 3.98 9.89
C LEU A 24 13.39 3.56 8.43
N GLY A 25 12.26 3.92 7.82
CA GLY A 25 11.98 3.65 6.41
C GLY A 25 12.99 4.34 5.49
N ALA A 26 13.28 5.61 5.71
CA ALA A 26 14.29 6.33 4.94
C ALA A 26 15.66 5.64 5.04
N ALA A 27 16.08 5.26 6.25
CA ALA A 27 17.33 4.51 6.45
C ALA A 27 17.31 3.16 5.71
N LEU A 28 16.19 2.43 5.77
CA LEU A 28 16.00 1.18 5.03
C LEU A 28 16.10 1.39 3.52
N GLY A 29 15.50 2.45 2.99
CA GLY A 29 15.59 2.80 1.57
C GLY A 29 17.02 2.97 1.10
N TRP A 30 17.83 3.69 1.87
CA TRP A 30 19.27 3.86 1.60
C TRP A 30 20.04 2.55 1.72
N LEU A 31 19.76 1.74 2.73
CA LEU A 31 20.37 0.41 2.88
C LEU A 31 20.07 -0.46 1.66
N ILE A 32 18.83 -0.53 1.21
CA ILE A 32 18.44 -1.30 0.01
C ILE A 32 19.15 -0.76 -1.23
N TYR A 33 19.24 0.56 -1.38
CA TYR A 33 19.91 1.19 -2.53
C TYR A 33 21.38 0.81 -2.61
N TYR A 34 22.10 0.80 -1.50
CA TYR A 34 23.53 0.44 -1.47
C TYR A 34 23.76 -1.07 -1.55
N CYS A 35 22.92 -1.88 -0.91
CA CYS A 35 23.09 -3.34 -0.88
C CYS A 35 22.52 -4.07 -2.08
N SER A 36 21.66 -3.42 -2.90
CA SER A 36 21.03 -4.05 -4.05
C SER A 36 21.26 -3.27 -5.35
N PRO A 37 22.29 -3.62 -6.14
CA PRO A 37 22.55 -2.98 -7.43
C PRO A 37 21.35 -3.00 -8.38
N LYS A 38 20.56 -4.09 -8.31
CA LYS A 38 19.33 -4.24 -9.11
C LYS A 38 18.27 -3.21 -8.70
N ALA A 39 18.04 -3.00 -7.41
CA ALA A 39 17.09 -1.99 -6.92
C ALA A 39 17.55 -0.58 -7.32
N ALA A 40 18.84 -0.28 -7.11
CA ALA A 40 19.42 0.99 -7.49
C ALA A 40 19.29 1.28 -9.01
N ALA A 41 19.56 0.28 -9.85
CA ALA A 41 19.40 0.40 -11.30
C ALA A 41 17.94 0.64 -11.68
N THR A 42 17.00 -0.09 -11.06
CA THR A 42 15.55 0.09 -11.30
C THR A 42 15.09 1.50 -10.94
N MET A 43 15.46 2.02 -9.76
CA MET A 43 15.10 3.38 -9.34
C MET A 43 15.63 4.43 -10.33
N LYS A 44 16.91 4.34 -10.71
CA LYS A 44 17.52 5.25 -11.69
C LYS A 44 16.83 5.20 -13.05
N ASN A 45 16.52 4.00 -13.52
CA ASN A 45 15.87 3.79 -14.81
C ASN A 45 14.44 4.35 -14.81
N ASN A 46 13.67 4.11 -13.75
CA ASN A 46 12.31 4.64 -13.63
C ASN A 46 12.28 6.16 -13.68
N ILE A 47 13.22 6.84 -13.00
CA ILE A 47 13.32 8.30 -13.05
C ILE A 47 13.70 8.78 -14.46
N ARG A 48 14.58 8.07 -15.18
CA ARG A 48 14.92 8.43 -16.57
C ARG A 48 13.71 8.29 -17.50
N ILE A 49 13.00 7.18 -17.41
CA ILE A 49 11.83 6.90 -18.27
C ILE A 49 10.69 7.88 -17.99
N SER A 50 10.52 8.33 -16.73
CA SER A 50 9.46 9.28 -16.38
C SER A 50 9.63 10.66 -17.02
N GLY A 51 10.83 11.01 -17.48
CA GLY A 51 11.12 12.34 -18.06
C GLY A 51 11.02 13.49 -17.05
N LEU A 52 10.92 13.22 -15.74
CA LEU A 52 10.75 14.24 -14.70
C LEU A 52 12.01 15.10 -14.49
N SER A 53 13.19 14.60 -14.85
CA SER A 53 14.45 15.31 -14.67
C SER A 53 14.87 16.02 -15.94
N LYS A 54 15.08 17.33 -15.85
CA LYS A 54 15.55 18.18 -16.96
C LYS A 54 17.08 18.22 -17.08
N ASP A 55 17.77 17.99 -15.96
CA ASP A 55 19.22 18.03 -15.85
C ASP A 55 19.76 17.05 -14.79
N SER A 56 21.10 16.93 -14.72
CA SER A 56 21.77 16.03 -13.79
C SER A 56 21.57 16.41 -12.31
N ARG A 57 21.36 17.67 -11.98
CA ARG A 57 21.13 18.13 -10.60
C ARG A 57 19.74 17.72 -10.14
N GLN A 58 18.74 17.97 -10.98
CA GLN A 58 17.36 17.56 -10.71
C GLN A 58 17.23 16.05 -10.63
N PHE A 59 17.92 15.29 -11.51
CA PHE A 59 17.96 13.84 -11.44
C PHE A 59 18.48 13.34 -10.10
N LYS A 60 19.60 13.88 -9.61
CA LYS A 60 20.17 13.49 -8.31
C LYS A 60 19.23 13.81 -7.16
N HIS A 61 18.56 14.95 -7.20
CA HIS A 61 17.59 15.36 -6.18
C HIS A 61 16.40 14.40 -6.14
N ILE A 62 15.74 14.15 -7.28
CA ILE A 62 14.62 13.21 -7.37
C ILE A 62 15.03 11.80 -6.94
N LEU A 63 16.23 11.35 -7.33
CA LEU A 63 16.73 10.04 -6.94
C LEU A 63 16.90 9.94 -5.41
N HIS A 64 17.48 10.96 -4.79
CA HIS A 64 17.69 11.02 -3.35
C HIS A 64 16.36 10.93 -2.59
N GLU A 65 15.36 11.71 -3.01
CA GLU A 65 14.02 11.67 -2.44
C GLU A 65 13.35 10.32 -2.67
N ASN A 66 13.40 9.79 -3.90
CA ASN A 66 12.80 8.51 -4.25
C ASN A 66 13.35 7.35 -3.41
N ILE A 67 14.66 7.32 -3.11
CA ILE A 67 15.28 6.31 -2.27
C ILE A 67 14.66 6.33 -0.86
N ALA A 68 14.57 7.51 -0.25
CA ALA A 68 14.02 7.67 1.09
C ALA A 68 12.53 7.33 1.13
N GLU A 69 11.74 7.87 0.18
CA GLU A 69 10.30 7.66 0.11
C GLU A 69 9.93 6.19 -0.18
N SER A 70 10.70 5.49 -1.01
CA SER A 70 10.49 4.06 -1.26
C SER A 70 10.64 3.22 0.01
N GLY A 71 11.62 3.52 0.84
CA GLY A 71 11.81 2.85 2.13
C GLY A 71 10.73 3.21 3.14
N LYS A 72 10.30 4.49 3.20
CA LYS A 72 9.17 4.93 4.04
C LYS A 72 7.89 4.19 3.67
N ALA A 73 7.55 4.10 2.38
CA ALA A 73 6.35 3.41 1.89
C ALA A 73 6.30 1.94 2.33
N VAL A 74 7.44 1.25 2.34
CA VAL A 74 7.51 -0.16 2.80
C VAL A 74 7.16 -0.27 4.28
N LEU A 75 7.80 0.51 5.14
CA LEU A 75 7.56 0.43 6.60
C LEU A 75 6.19 0.99 6.99
N GLU A 76 5.70 2.00 6.30
CA GLU A 76 4.36 2.55 6.49
C GLU A 76 3.28 1.50 6.18
N THR A 77 3.42 0.80 5.05
CA THR A 77 2.52 -0.31 4.67
C THR A 77 2.49 -1.38 5.75
N ILE A 78 3.67 -1.82 6.24
CA ILE A 78 3.77 -2.80 7.32
C ILE A 78 3.10 -2.27 8.59
N GLY A 79 3.34 -1.03 8.95
CA GLY A 79 2.75 -0.36 10.11
C GLY A 79 1.22 -0.31 10.04
N ILE A 80 0.67 0.08 8.91
CA ILE A 80 -0.78 0.14 8.66
C ILE A 80 -1.41 -1.25 8.76
N TRP A 81 -0.79 -2.28 8.18
CA TRP A 81 -1.33 -3.63 8.25
C TRP A 81 -1.35 -4.23 9.66
N GLN A 82 -0.51 -3.74 10.57
CA GLN A 82 -0.46 -4.22 11.96
C GLN A 82 -1.35 -3.41 12.91
N LYS A 83 -1.77 -2.19 12.55
CA LYS A 83 -2.64 -1.35 13.37
C LYS A 83 -4.09 -1.84 13.31
N LYS A 84 -4.84 -1.59 14.38
CA LYS A 84 -6.29 -1.79 14.38
C LYS A 84 -6.96 -0.73 13.51
N GLU A 85 -8.11 -1.05 12.95
CA GLU A 85 -8.89 -0.11 12.13
C GLU A 85 -9.23 1.17 12.91
N ALA A 86 -9.60 1.03 14.18
CA ALA A 86 -9.88 2.16 15.07
C ALA A 86 -8.69 3.13 15.23
N ASP A 87 -7.45 2.65 15.05
CA ASP A 87 -6.25 3.48 15.13
C ASP A 87 -5.89 4.09 13.77
N ILE A 88 -6.36 3.49 12.67
CA ILE A 88 -6.07 3.93 11.30
C ILE A 88 -7.05 5.01 10.85
N LEU A 89 -8.35 4.82 11.07
CA LEU A 89 -9.38 5.73 10.57
C LEU A 89 -9.18 7.19 11.03
N PRO A 90 -8.78 7.48 12.28
CA PRO A 90 -8.49 8.85 12.71
C PRO A 90 -7.27 9.49 12.03
N MET A 91 -6.43 8.72 11.36
CA MET A 91 -5.29 9.24 10.58
C MET A 91 -5.76 9.91 9.28
N VAL A 92 -6.93 9.54 8.77
CA VAL A 92 -7.55 10.19 7.61
C VAL A 92 -8.18 11.50 8.07
N LYS A 93 -7.50 12.61 7.79
CA LYS A 93 -7.97 13.95 8.27
C LYS A 93 -9.01 14.57 7.35
N GLN A 94 -8.86 14.37 6.04
CA GLN A 94 -9.76 14.92 5.04
C GLN A 94 -9.93 13.95 3.88
N VAL A 95 -11.11 13.96 3.28
CA VAL A 95 -11.43 13.20 2.06
C VAL A 95 -12.14 14.15 1.11
N TYR A 96 -11.56 14.35 -0.04
CA TYR A 96 -12.13 15.17 -1.10
C TYR A 96 -12.86 14.28 -2.11
N GLY A 97 -13.94 14.79 -2.72
CA GLY A 97 -14.68 14.07 -3.75
C GLY A 97 -15.54 12.92 -3.21
N TRP A 98 -15.82 12.86 -1.91
CA TRP A 98 -16.68 11.82 -1.36
C TRP A 98 -18.13 11.90 -1.86
N GLU A 99 -18.58 13.08 -2.24
CA GLU A 99 -19.87 13.32 -2.92
C GLU A 99 -19.99 12.55 -4.24
N ILE A 100 -18.89 12.44 -5.01
CA ILE A 100 -18.85 11.65 -6.26
C ILE A 100 -19.14 10.17 -5.98
N VAL A 101 -18.60 9.65 -4.88
CA VAL A 101 -18.84 8.27 -4.44
C VAL A 101 -20.31 8.08 -4.07
N LYS A 102 -20.90 9.01 -3.30
CA LYS A 102 -22.30 8.95 -2.90
C LYS A 102 -23.22 8.94 -4.12
N ASP A 103 -22.99 9.84 -5.08
CA ASP A 103 -23.78 9.93 -6.31
C ASP A 103 -23.66 8.65 -7.14
N ALA A 104 -22.46 8.07 -7.21
CA ALA A 104 -22.26 6.81 -7.95
C ALA A 104 -22.98 5.63 -7.27
N LEU A 105 -22.98 5.57 -5.94
CA LEU A 105 -23.72 4.55 -5.18
C LEU A 105 -25.23 4.69 -5.40
N GLN A 106 -25.77 5.92 -5.38
CA GLN A 106 -27.21 6.17 -5.63
C GLN A 106 -27.67 5.71 -7.01
N ARG A 107 -26.77 5.71 -8.01
CA ARG A 107 -27.07 5.21 -9.35
C ARG A 107 -27.23 3.69 -9.41
N GLY A 108 -26.83 2.94 -8.37
CA GLY A 108 -26.99 1.48 -8.29
C GLY A 108 -26.19 0.65 -9.29
N LYS A 109 -25.23 1.26 -10.02
CA LYS A 109 -24.44 0.56 -11.06
C LYS A 109 -23.11 0.02 -10.55
N GLY A 110 -22.80 0.19 -9.25
CA GLY A 110 -21.52 -0.13 -8.68
C GLY A 110 -20.42 0.91 -8.99
N ILE A 111 -19.26 0.73 -8.38
CA ILE A 111 -18.10 1.65 -8.55
C ILE A 111 -16.85 0.82 -8.78
N ILE A 112 -16.02 1.24 -9.73
CA ILE A 112 -14.67 0.72 -9.93
C ILE A 112 -13.69 1.81 -9.50
N PHE A 113 -12.89 1.54 -8.45
CA PHE A 113 -11.84 2.43 -8.01
C PHE A 113 -10.51 2.06 -8.65
N LEU A 114 -9.85 3.04 -9.25
CA LEU A 114 -8.47 2.93 -9.68
C LEU A 114 -7.60 3.65 -8.65
N THR A 115 -6.79 2.90 -7.94
CA THR A 115 -5.92 3.43 -6.88
C THR A 115 -4.48 3.48 -7.36
N PRO A 116 -3.92 4.67 -7.62
CA PRO A 116 -2.51 4.79 -7.96
C PRO A 116 -1.65 4.47 -6.73
N HIS A 117 -0.43 3.99 -6.96
CA HIS A 117 0.55 3.75 -5.90
C HIS A 117 1.22 5.07 -5.49
N LEU A 118 0.43 6.00 -4.94
CA LEU A 118 0.88 7.29 -4.42
C LEU A 118 0.67 7.34 -2.92
N GLY A 119 1.70 7.69 -2.17
CA GLY A 119 1.66 7.70 -0.71
C GLY A 119 1.22 6.34 -0.13
N CYS A 120 0.52 6.38 0.99
CA CYS A 120 -0.02 5.18 1.63
C CYS A 120 -1.35 4.74 1.01
N PHE A 121 -1.32 4.22 -0.21
CA PHE A 121 -2.52 3.78 -0.94
C PHE A 121 -3.31 2.68 -0.20
N GLU A 122 -2.69 1.94 0.70
CA GLU A 122 -3.35 0.88 1.49
C GLU A 122 -4.50 1.41 2.37
N ILE A 123 -4.41 2.67 2.80
CA ILE A 123 -5.45 3.28 3.64
C ILE A 123 -6.76 3.51 2.88
N THR A 124 -6.72 3.60 1.55
CA THR A 124 -7.89 3.88 0.71
C THR A 124 -8.94 2.78 0.82
N SER A 125 -8.51 1.52 0.69
CA SER A 125 -9.43 0.38 0.80
C SER A 125 -9.96 0.20 2.24
N ILE A 126 -9.13 0.49 3.24
CA ILE A 126 -9.54 0.43 4.65
C ILE A 126 -10.59 1.51 4.94
N TYR A 127 -10.35 2.74 4.50
CA TYR A 127 -11.28 3.83 4.71
C TYR A 127 -12.61 3.61 3.99
N TYR A 128 -12.58 3.18 2.72
CA TYR A 128 -13.81 2.90 1.99
C TYR A 128 -14.55 1.70 2.61
N GLY A 129 -13.83 0.61 2.91
CA GLY A 129 -14.37 -0.60 3.52
C GLY A 129 -15.03 -0.38 4.86
N SER A 130 -14.59 0.63 5.64
CA SER A 130 -15.25 1.02 6.89
C SER A 130 -16.64 1.63 6.71
N LYS A 131 -17.01 2.02 5.49
CA LYS A 131 -18.29 2.65 5.15
C LYS A 131 -19.15 1.81 4.23
N HIS A 132 -18.54 1.14 3.27
CA HIS A 132 -19.21 0.33 2.25
C HIS A 132 -18.36 -0.89 1.92
N PRO A 133 -18.97 -2.04 1.60
CA PRO A 133 -18.23 -3.21 1.14
C PRO A 133 -17.41 -2.91 -0.11
N ILE A 134 -16.18 -3.43 -0.16
CA ILE A 134 -15.29 -3.32 -1.30
C ILE A 134 -14.56 -4.63 -1.57
N THR A 135 -14.40 -4.97 -2.83
CA THR A 135 -13.54 -6.08 -3.26
C THR A 135 -12.27 -5.52 -3.88
N VAL A 136 -11.11 -5.87 -3.32
CA VAL A 136 -9.81 -5.41 -3.78
C VAL A 136 -9.10 -6.53 -4.55
N LEU A 137 -8.74 -6.24 -5.79
CA LEU A 137 -7.90 -7.15 -6.57
C LEU A 137 -6.47 -7.13 -6.04
N TYR A 138 -5.89 -8.30 -5.83
CA TYR A 138 -4.50 -8.40 -5.42
C TYR A 138 -3.78 -9.54 -6.14
N ARG A 139 -2.48 -9.41 -6.33
CA ARG A 139 -1.63 -10.48 -6.82
C ARG A 139 -0.96 -11.18 -5.65
N ALA A 140 -1.20 -12.48 -5.50
CA ALA A 140 -0.58 -13.25 -4.44
C ALA A 140 0.94 -13.33 -4.61
N PRO A 141 1.72 -13.03 -3.56
CA PRO A 141 3.16 -13.23 -3.61
C PRO A 141 3.49 -14.72 -3.60
N LYS A 142 4.63 -15.08 -4.22
CA LYS A 142 5.11 -16.46 -4.27
C LYS A 142 5.44 -17.03 -2.88
N LEU A 143 5.87 -16.18 -1.94
CA LEU A 143 6.23 -16.61 -0.59
C LEU A 143 4.98 -16.69 0.28
N GLN A 144 4.66 -17.89 0.78
CA GLN A 144 3.49 -18.17 1.61
C GLN A 144 3.41 -17.29 2.88
N VAL A 145 4.56 -17.01 3.51
CA VAL A 145 4.60 -16.16 4.72
C VAL A 145 4.12 -14.74 4.39
N LEU A 146 4.56 -14.18 3.26
CA LEU A 146 4.12 -12.86 2.79
C LEU A 146 2.64 -12.88 2.39
N ARG A 147 2.17 -13.97 1.76
CA ARG A 147 0.75 -14.12 1.40
C ARG A 147 -0.15 -14.01 2.63
N GLN A 148 0.13 -14.77 3.69
CA GLN A 148 -0.65 -14.72 4.92
C GLN A 148 -0.59 -13.33 5.59
N PHE A 149 0.57 -12.68 5.53
CA PHE A 149 0.75 -11.35 6.09
C PHE A 149 -0.10 -10.30 5.34
N ILE A 150 -0.07 -10.31 4.01
CA ILE A 150 -0.87 -9.43 3.16
C ILE A 150 -2.36 -9.68 3.36
N LEU A 151 -2.79 -10.95 3.36
CA LEU A 151 -4.19 -11.31 3.59
C LEU A 151 -4.69 -10.74 4.92
N ARG A 152 -3.96 -10.97 6.01
CA ARG A 152 -4.33 -10.45 7.34
C ARG A 152 -4.34 -8.93 7.41
N GLY A 153 -3.41 -8.27 6.73
CA GLY A 153 -3.31 -6.81 6.73
C GLY A 153 -4.41 -6.12 5.94
N ARG A 154 -4.86 -6.73 4.85
CA ARG A 154 -5.85 -6.19 3.94
C ARG A 154 -7.27 -6.66 4.20
N THR A 155 -7.48 -7.89 4.69
CA THR A 155 -8.82 -8.39 5.03
C THR A 155 -9.26 -7.77 6.35
N ARG A 156 -10.14 -6.80 6.27
CA ARG A 156 -10.71 -6.04 7.39
C ARG A 156 -12.21 -5.92 7.20
N THR A 157 -12.91 -5.31 8.16
CA THR A 157 -14.34 -5.04 8.05
C THR A 157 -14.67 -4.37 6.71
N GLY A 158 -15.58 -4.95 5.96
CA GLY A 158 -16.00 -4.46 4.66
C GLY A 158 -15.03 -4.66 3.48
N VAL A 159 -13.82 -5.21 3.71
CA VAL A 159 -12.83 -5.45 2.64
C VAL A 159 -12.73 -6.94 2.33
N THR A 160 -13.07 -7.32 1.11
CA THR A 160 -12.87 -8.66 0.55
C THR A 160 -11.71 -8.64 -0.46
N LEU A 161 -10.93 -9.71 -0.52
CA LEU A 161 -9.81 -9.82 -1.47
C LEU A 161 -10.13 -10.81 -2.57
N ALA A 162 -9.92 -10.41 -3.82
CA ALA A 162 -9.98 -11.28 -4.98
C ALA A 162 -8.59 -11.43 -5.59
N GLU A 163 -8.14 -12.68 -5.79
CA GLU A 163 -6.83 -12.96 -6.37
C GLU A 163 -6.88 -12.80 -7.90
N ALA A 164 -6.02 -11.92 -8.43
CA ALA A 164 -5.82 -11.76 -9.85
C ALA A 164 -4.94 -12.90 -10.38
N ASN A 165 -5.55 -13.94 -10.95
CA ASN A 165 -4.85 -15.04 -11.60
C ASN A 165 -4.57 -14.71 -13.06
N ALA A 166 -3.37 -15.06 -13.56
CA ALA A 166 -2.98 -14.83 -14.95
C ALA A 166 -3.84 -15.59 -15.99
N GLY A 167 -4.72 -16.47 -15.53
CA GLY A 167 -5.64 -17.27 -16.36
C GLY A 167 -7.04 -16.69 -16.50
N GLY A 168 -7.30 -15.48 -16.03
CA GLY A 168 -8.60 -14.77 -16.16
C GLY A 168 -9.79 -15.59 -15.66
N THR A 169 -10.79 -14.98 -15.12
CA THR A 169 -12.19 -15.41 -15.09
C THR A 169 -12.82 -15.89 -13.77
N ASP A 170 -12.14 -16.02 -12.67
CA ASP A 170 -12.89 -16.22 -11.42
C ASP A 170 -12.83 -15.02 -10.46
N VAL A 171 -13.02 -13.83 -11.00
CA VAL A 171 -13.54 -12.72 -10.19
C VAL A 171 -15.04 -12.94 -10.07
N ARG A 172 -15.45 -13.86 -9.23
CA ARG A 172 -16.82 -13.84 -8.73
C ARG A 172 -16.92 -12.59 -7.86
N CYS A 173 -17.29 -11.49 -8.51
CA CYS A 173 -17.87 -10.38 -7.78
C CYS A 173 -19.09 -10.96 -7.08
N SER A 174 -18.95 -11.28 -5.81
CA SER A 174 -20.11 -11.42 -4.95
C SER A 174 -20.78 -10.06 -5.01
N ALA A 175 -21.76 -9.93 -5.88
CA ALA A 175 -22.64 -8.75 -5.92
C ALA A 175 -23.22 -8.65 -4.52
N VAL A 176 -22.72 -7.73 -3.72
CA VAL A 176 -23.38 -7.35 -2.48
C VAL A 176 -24.61 -6.58 -2.94
N THR A 177 -25.74 -7.29 -2.98
CA THR A 177 -27.04 -6.67 -3.13
C THR A 177 -27.23 -5.78 -1.89
N VAL A 178 -27.37 -4.50 -2.11
CA VAL A 178 -27.75 -3.50 -1.10
C VAL A 178 -29.22 -3.68 -0.78
#